data_aac660ec0b2c350c94e58498339c32d2
#
_entry.id   aac660ec0b2c350c94e58498339c32d2
#
_cell.length_a   1.000
_cell.length_b   1.000
_cell.length_c   1.000
_cell.angle_alpha   90.00
_cell.angle_beta   90.00
_cell.angle_gamma   90.00
#
_symmetry.space_group_name_H-M   'P 1'
#
loop_
_entity.id
_entity.type
_entity.pdbx_description
1 polymer ?
#
loop_
_entity_poly.entity_id
_entity_poly.type
_entity_poly.pdbx_seq_one_letter_code
_entity_poly.pdbx_strand_id
1 'polypeptide(L)'
;MTEETIRQILAFRDKRDWKQFHNPKDLAISICLEAAELLEVFQWSAEDVNCTEKTDKIKEELADVLIYCVMMADTCGLDLDEIVREKMRKNGEKYPVELSRGSKEKYD
;
A
#
# COMPACT_ATOMS: atom_id res chain seq x y z
N MET A 1 -2.14 -10.78 0.33
CA MET A 1 -3.48 -10.58 0.95
C MET A 1 -4.42 -11.65 0.41
N THR A 2 -5.19 -12.27 1.28
CA THR A 2 -6.08 -13.37 0.86
C THR A 2 -7.30 -12.85 0.12
N GLU A 3 -7.91 -13.72 -0.71
CA GLU A 3 -9.14 -13.39 -1.43
C GLU A 3 -10.28 -13.07 -0.46
N GLU A 4 -10.31 -13.74 0.68
CA GLU A 4 -11.33 -13.50 1.72
C GLU A 4 -11.21 -12.08 2.28
N THR A 5 -10.00 -11.64 2.61
CA THR A 5 -9.77 -10.28 3.12
C THR A 5 -10.15 -9.24 2.06
N ILE A 6 -9.80 -9.48 0.80
CA ILE A 6 -10.17 -8.59 -0.31
C ILE A 6 -11.69 -8.48 -0.42
N ARG A 7 -12.39 -9.62 -0.39
CA ARG A 7 -13.86 -9.62 -0.42
C ARG A 7 -14.48 -8.84 0.73
N GLN A 8 -13.93 -8.98 1.93
CA GLN A 8 -14.41 -8.25 3.10
C GLN A 8 -14.23 -6.74 2.94
N ILE A 9 -13.11 -6.30 2.38
CA ILE A 9 -12.86 -4.89 2.10
C ILE A 9 -13.88 -4.35 1.11
N LEU A 10 -14.09 -5.06 0.01
CA LEU A 10 -15.03 -4.64 -1.01
C LEU A 10 -16.48 -4.66 -0.52
N ALA A 11 -16.86 -5.66 0.29
CA ALA A 11 -18.17 -5.72 0.90
C ALA A 11 -18.40 -4.57 1.87
N PHE A 12 -17.39 -4.19 2.64
CA PHE A 12 -17.44 -3.05 3.54
C PHE A 12 -17.76 -1.76 2.78
N ARG A 13 -17.07 -1.54 1.66
CA ARG A 13 -17.30 -0.43 0.75
C ARG A 13 -18.73 -0.45 0.18
N ASP A 14 -19.15 -1.62 -0.32
CA ASP A 14 -20.41 -1.77 -1.04
C ASP A 14 -21.63 -1.60 -0.12
N LYS A 15 -21.55 -2.08 1.11
CA LYS A 15 -22.62 -1.88 2.10
C LYS A 15 -22.87 -0.40 2.42
N ARG A 16 -21.88 0.45 2.20
CA ARG A 16 -21.95 1.88 2.45
C ARG A 16 -22.19 2.68 1.18
N ASP A 17 -22.32 1.99 0.07
CA ASP A 17 -22.52 2.60 -1.25
C ASP A 17 -21.43 3.64 -1.59
N TRP A 18 -20.21 3.35 -1.15
CA TRP A 18 -19.08 4.26 -1.36
C TRP A 18 -18.45 4.11 -2.74
N LYS A 19 -18.68 2.98 -3.41
CA LYS A 19 -18.10 2.72 -4.74
C LYS A 19 -18.46 3.83 -5.74
N GLN A 20 -19.65 4.42 -5.62
CA GLN A 20 -20.08 5.50 -6.50
C GLN A 20 -19.16 6.73 -6.46
N PHE A 21 -18.42 6.91 -5.38
CA PHE A 21 -17.49 8.04 -5.22
C PHE A 21 -16.07 7.69 -5.64
N HIS A 22 -15.79 6.44 -5.97
CA HIS A 22 -14.45 5.97 -6.25
C HIS A 22 -14.12 6.12 -7.73
N ASN A 23 -13.01 6.80 -8.00
CA ASN A 23 -12.37 6.85 -9.29
C ASN A 23 -10.85 6.80 -9.05
N PRO A 24 -10.05 6.47 -10.07
CA PRO A 24 -8.60 6.29 -9.86
C PRO A 24 -7.91 7.51 -9.25
N LYS A 25 -8.26 8.71 -9.68
CA LYS A 25 -7.63 9.93 -9.17
C LYS A 25 -7.92 10.13 -7.69
N ASP A 26 -9.19 10.03 -7.29
CA ASP A 26 -9.58 10.26 -5.90
C ASP A 26 -9.04 9.18 -4.98
N LEU A 27 -8.98 7.93 -5.46
CA LEU A 27 -8.36 6.85 -4.70
C LEU A 27 -6.86 7.03 -4.56
N ALA A 28 -6.18 7.52 -5.60
CA ALA A 28 -4.75 7.85 -5.50
C ALA A 28 -4.51 8.93 -4.46
N ILE A 29 -5.37 9.95 -4.40
CA ILE A 29 -5.31 10.99 -3.37
C ILE A 29 -5.50 10.36 -1.99
N SER A 30 -6.48 9.49 -1.82
CA SER A 30 -6.74 8.81 -0.55
C SER A 30 -5.55 7.97 -0.11
N ILE A 31 -4.92 7.24 -1.02
CA ILE A 31 -3.71 6.46 -0.72
C ILE A 31 -2.60 7.38 -0.20
N CYS A 32 -2.39 8.52 -0.87
CA CYS A 32 -1.37 9.48 -0.44
C CYS A 32 -1.67 10.06 0.95
N LEU A 33 -2.93 10.37 1.23
CA LEU A 33 -3.34 10.91 2.53
C LEU A 33 -3.13 9.88 3.64
N GLU A 34 -3.50 8.63 3.40
CA GLU A 34 -3.29 7.57 4.40
C GLU A 34 -1.81 7.27 4.61
N ALA A 35 -1.01 7.31 3.53
CA ALA A 35 0.44 7.17 3.64
C ALA A 35 1.04 8.31 4.47
N ALA A 36 0.51 9.53 4.32
CA ALA A 36 0.94 10.68 5.13
C ALA A 36 0.59 10.47 6.61
N GLU A 37 -0.56 9.88 6.91
CA GLU A 37 -0.93 9.56 8.30
C GLU A 37 0.01 8.52 8.90
N LEU A 38 0.45 7.54 8.11
CA LEU A 38 1.48 6.60 8.54
C LEU A 38 2.78 7.35 8.85
N LEU A 39 3.18 8.28 8.02
CA LEU A 39 4.37 9.11 8.24
C LEU A 39 4.25 9.94 9.52
N GLU A 40 3.07 10.46 9.84
CA GLU A 40 2.83 11.25 11.05
C GLU A 40 3.20 10.51 12.34
N VAL A 41 3.13 9.19 12.35
CA VAL A 41 3.54 8.38 13.51
C VAL A 41 4.99 8.69 13.89
N PHE A 42 5.82 9.00 12.89
CA PHE A 42 7.26 9.22 13.05
C PHE A 42 7.64 10.71 13.09
N GLN A 43 6.68 11.62 12.96
CA GLN A 43 6.93 13.04 12.75
C GLN A 43 7.83 13.67 13.85
N TRP A 44 7.67 13.26 15.09
CA TRP A 44 8.41 13.82 16.22
C TRP A 44 9.32 12.79 16.88
N SER A 45 9.65 11.72 16.20
CA SER A 45 10.41 10.61 16.78
C SER A 45 11.92 10.84 16.83
N ALA A 46 12.41 11.85 16.13
CA ALA A 46 13.84 12.16 16.04
C ALA A 46 14.66 10.93 15.65
N GLU A 47 15.58 10.47 16.51
CA GLU A 47 16.43 9.31 16.22
C GLU A 47 15.74 7.97 16.43
N ASP A 48 14.55 7.94 17.03
CA ASP A 48 13.78 6.72 17.18
C ASP A 48 13.08 6.37 15.84
N VAL A 49 13.79 5.64 15.01
CA VAL A 49 13.31 5.28 13.67
C VAL A 49 12.36 4.09 13.67
N ASN A 50 12.19 3.40 14.77
CA ASN A 50 11.33 2.22 14.87
C ASN A 50 9.97 2.50 15.51
N CYS A 51 9.89 3.46 16.42
CA CYS A 51 8.67 3.83 17.15
C CYS A 51 7.89 2.61 17.67
N THR A 52 8.60 1.66 18.33
CA THR A 52 7.99 0.40 18.77
C THR A 52 6.83 0.61 19.75
N GLU A 53 6.82 1.70 20.50
CA GLU A 53 5.72 2.04 21.41
C GLU A 53 4.44 2.43 20.65
N LYS A 54 4.55 2.77 19.38
CA LYS A 54 3.43 3.18 18.53
C LYS A 54 3.03 2.10 17.53
N THR A 55 3.37 0.84 17.80
CA THR A 55 3.09 -0.28 16.88
C THR A 55 1.61 -0.38 16.52
N ASP A 56 0.71 -0.15 17.48
CA ASP A 56 -0.74 -0.21 17.21
C ASP A 56 -1.16 0.87 16.22
N LYS A 57 -0.59 2.06 16.31
CA LYS A 57 -0.88 3.15 15.37
C LYS A 57 -0.31 2.84 13.99
N ILE A 58 0.89 2.28 13.93
CA ILE A 58 1.50 1.83 12.67
C ILE A 58 0.61 0.80 11.98
N LYS A 59 0.08 -0.18 12.74
CA LYS A 59 -0.84 -1.19 12.20
C LYS A 59 -2.07 -0.56 11.58
N GLU A 60 -2.71 0.38 12.29
CA GLU A 60 -3.93 1.04 11.81
C GLU A 60 -3.67 1.81 10.52
N GLU A 61 -2.63 2.63 10.49
CA GLU A 61 -2.35 3.48 9.34
C GLU A 61 -1.88 2.66 8.14
N LEU A 62 -1.07 1.62 8.38
CA LEU A 62 -0.67 0.72 7.30
C LEU A 62 -1.87 -0.03 6.73
N ALA A 63 -2.79 -0.48 7.59
CA ALA A 63 -4.00 -1.15 7.14
C ALA A 63 -4.86 -0.24 6.26
N ASP A 64 -5.00 1.03 6.63
CA ASP A 64 -5.76 1.99 5.82
C ASP A 64 -5.15 2.18 4.43
N VAL A 65 -3.83 2.26 4.33
CA VAL A 65 -3.14 2.32 3.03
C VAL A 65 -3.49 1.10 2.18
N LEU A 66 -3.41 -0.10 2.76
CA LEU A 66 -3.70 -1.35 2.05
C LEU A 66 -5.16 -1.45 1.62
N ILE A 67 -6.09 -1.01 2.47
CA ILE A 67 -7.52 -1.00 2.15
C ILE A 67 -7.78 -0.13 0.92
N TYR A 68 -7.23 1.08 0.87
CA TYR A 68 -7.40 1.94 -0.30
C TYR A 68 -6.70 1.39 -1.53
N CYS A 69 -5.57 0.68 -1.37
CA CYS A 69 -4.91 0.00 -2.49
C CYS A 69 -5.80 -1.08 -3.10
N VAL A 70 -6.52 -1.84 -2.27
CA VAL A 70 -7.48 -2.85 -2.74
C VAL A 70 -8.62 -2.18 -3.50
N MET A 71 -9.16 -1.10 -2.98
CA MET A 71 -10.23 -0.34 -3.63
C MET A 71 -9.77 0.22 -4.98
N MET A 72 -8.54 0.72 -5.05
CA MET A 72 -7.95 1.21 -6.29
C MET A 72 -7.84 0.08 -7.34
N ALA A 73 -7.31 -1.07 -6.94
CA ALA A 73 -7.18 -2.21 -7.83
C ALA A 73 -8.54 -2.64 -8.39
N ASP A 74 -9.56 -2.73 -7.53
CA ASP A 74 -10.90 -3.09 -7.95
C ASP A 74 -11.49 -2.08 -8.94
N THR A 75 -11.33 -0.80 -8.64
CA THR A 75 -11.84 0.27 -9.50
C THR A 75 -11.18 0.25 -10.88
N CYS A 76 -9.89 -0.10 -10.95
CA CYS A 76 -9.15 -0.18 -12.21
C CYS A 76 -9.24 -1.55 -12.89
N GLY A 77 -9.95 -2.52 -12.30
CA GLY A 77 -10.07 -3.87 -12.85
C GLY A 77 -8.76 -4.64 -12.83
N LEU A 78 -7.93 -4.42 -11.80
CA LEU A 78 -6.61 -5.03 -11.68
C LEU A 78 -6.62 -6.13 -10.62
N ASP A 79 -5.88 -7.20 -10.88
CA ASP A 79 -5.62 -8.26 -9.92
C ASP A 79 -4.34 -7.91 -9.14
N LEU A 80 -4.44 -7.80 -7.82
CA LEU A 80 -3.32 -7.37 -6.96
C LEU A 80 -2.12 -8.30 -7.06
N ASP A 81 -2.35 -9.61 -7.00
CA ASP A 81 -1.26 -10.58 -7.08
C ASP A 81 -0.54 -10.49 -8.42
N GLU A 82 -1.31 -10.37 -9.48
CA GLU A 82 -0.77 -10.30 -10.83
C GLU A 82 0.09 -9.06 -11.04
N ILE A 83 -0.40 -7.87 -10.66
CA ILE A 83 0.37 -6.63 -10.84
C ILE A 83 1.62 -6.60 -9.97
N VAL A 84 1.56 -7.17 -8.77
CA VAL A 84 2.72 -7.23 -7.88
C VAL A 84 3.78 -8.17 -8.45
N ARG A 85 3.38 -9.37 -8.89
CA ARG A 85 4.32 -10.34 -9.49
C ARG A 85 4.97 -9.77 -10.74
N GLU A 86 4.20 -9.13 -11.61
CA GLU A 86 4.72 -8.52 -12.82
C GLU A 86 5.73 -7.41 -12.51
N LYS A 87 5.42 -6.58 -11.53
CA LYS A 87 6.36 -5.53 -11.13
C LYS A 87 7.62 -6.09 -10.48
N MET A 88 7.50 -7.14 -9.68
CA MET A 88 8.66 -7.82 -9.11
C MET A 88 9.55 -8.41 -10.20
N ARG A 89 8.96 -8.98 -11.24
CA ARG A 89 9.70 -9.48 -12.40
C ARG A 89 10.52 -8.37 -13.07
N LYS A 90 9.89 -7.23 -13.32
CA LYS A 90 10.57 -6.06 -13.90
C LYS A 90 11.67 -5.54 -12.99
N ASN A 91 11.42 -5.49 -11.70
CA ASN A 91 12.42 -5.05 -10.73
C ASN A 91 13.59 -6.03 -10.65
N GLY A 92 13.33 -7.33 -10.81
CA GLY A 92 14.36 -8.35 -10.87
C GLY A 92 15.32 -8.15 -12.06
N GLU A 93 14.80 -7.66 -13.18
CA GLU A 93 15.63 -7.33 -14.34
C GLU A 93 16.47 -6.07 -14.09
N LYS A 94 15.88 -5.06 -13.41
CA LYS A 94 16.59 -3.81 -13.08
C LYS A 94 17.63 -4.00 -11.97
N TYR A 95 17.34 -4.89 -11.02
CA TYR A 95 18.17 -5.11 -9.83
C TYR A 95 18.58 -6.59 -9.73
N PRO A 96 19.42 -7.09 -10.67
CA PRO A 96 19.90 -8.48 -10.59
C PRO A 96 20.61 -8.74 -9.26
N VAL A 97 20.45 -9.94 -8.71
CA VAL A 97 21.03 -10.30 -7.41
C VAL A 97 22.53 -10.01 -7.36
N GLU A 98 23.24 -10.34 -8.43
CA GLU A 98 24.70 -10.17 -8.53
C GLU A 98 25.15 -8.73 -8.37
N LEU A 99 24.32 -7.77 -8.81
CA LEU A 99 24.64 -6.34 -8.78
C LEU A 99 23.99 -5.59 -7.62
N SER A 100 22.93 -6.16 -7.04
CA SER A 100 22.07 -5.43 -6.10
C SER A 100 22.19 -5.92 -4.67
N ARG A 101 22.75 -7.12 -4.46
CA ARG A 101 22.87 -7.70 -3.13
C ARG A 101 23.73 -6.81 -2.23
N GLY A 102 23.16 -6.40 -1.12
CA GLY A 102 23.86 -5.55 -0.15
C GLY A 102 23.94 -4.08 -0.53
N SER A 103 23.33 -3.67 -1.66
CA SER A 103 23.29 -2.27 -2.09
C SER A 103 21.85 -1.76 -2.09
N LYS A 104 21.66 -0.52 -1.63
CA LYS A 104 20.35 0.16 -1.69
C LYS A 104 20.27 1.18 -2.83
N GLU A 105 21.30 1.26 -3.68
CA GLU A 105 21.29 2.18 -4.82
C GLU A 105 20.23 1.78 -5.83
N LYS A 106 19.48 2.78 -6.30
CA LYS A 106 18.47 2.54 -7.33
C LYS A 106 19.12 2.53 -8.71
N TYR A 107 18.64 1.61 -9.52
CA TYR A 107 18.97 1.58 -10.94
C TYR A 107 18.16 2.65 -11.67
N ASP A 108 18.85 3.51 -12.41
CA ASP A 108 18.22 4.52 -13.26
C ASP A 108 17.98 3.98 -14.71
#